data_f0f82400f702800860b854d85dc89ad6
#
_entry.id   f0f82400f702800860b854d85dc89ad6
#
_cell.length_a   1.000
_cell.length_b   1.000
_cell.length_c   1.000
_cell.angle_alpha   90.00
_cell.angle_beta   90.00
_cell.angle_gamma   90.00
#
_symmetry.space_group_name_H-M   'P 1'
#
loop_
_entity.id
_entity.type
_entity.pdbx_description
1 polymer ?
#
loop_
_entity_poly.entity_id
_entity_poly.type
_entity_poly.pdbx_seq_one_letter_code
_entity_poly.pdbx_strand_id
1 'polypeptide(L)'
;MNAPILTYADACLLMAAFREDDARNSRAVAFIKDERRSFIVSDALWLELMPAPLRNKRHNEVAFYERFFARSQHVPMTDTIMRRARDFAGRYFLDAMDAIHIAYAMEAGADEFVSAERITKPMFRVLEVPMTSIALE
;
A
#
# COMPACT_ATOMS: atom_id res chain seq x y z
N MET A 1 -18.62 -10.46 16.78
CA MET A 1 -17.42 -9.66 16.36
C MET A 1 -17.31 -9.70 14.86
N ASN A 2 -17.04 -8.56 14.26
CA ASN A 2 -16.86 -8.48 12.82
C ASN A 2 -15.44 -8.93 12.44
N ALA A 3 -15.31 -9.59 11.29
CA ALA A 3 -14.01 -9.89 10.73
C ALA A 3 -13.24 -8.61 10.43
N PRO A 4 -11.91 -8.58 10.56
CA PRO A 4 -11.12 -7.40 10.24
C PRO A 4 -11.21 -7.08 8.74
N ILE A 5 -11.08 -5.79 8.43
CA ILE A 5 -10.98 -5.31 7.04
C ILE A 5 -9.56 -5.56 6.57
N LEU A 6 -9.38 -6.47 5.62
CA LEU A 6 -8.06 -6.77 5.09
C LEU A 6 -7.64 -5.70 4.09
N THR A 7 -6.60 -4.94 4.42
CA THR A 7 -6.23 -3.71 3.72
C THR A 7 -4.79 -3.79 3.19
N TYR A 8 -4.63 -3.50 1.90
CA TYR A 8 -3.31 -3.26 1.32
C TYR A 8 -3.08 -1.75 1.24
N ALA A 9 -2.04 -1.27 1.93
CA ALA A 9 -1.65 0.13 1.90
C ALA A 9 -0.39 0.28 1.04
N ASP A 10 -0.41 1.22 0.09
CA ASP A 10 0.78 1.45 -0.74
C ASP A 10 1.83 2.31 -0.04
N ALA A 11 3.00 2.46 -0.68
CA ALA A 11 4.11 3.22 -0.09
C ALA A 11 3.74 4.68 0.16
N CYS A 12 2.97 5.29 -0.73
CA CYS A 12 2.57 6.69 -0.63
C CYS A 12 1.76 6.93 0.65
N LEU A 13 0.86 6.01 0.99
CA LEU A 13 0.09 6.11 2.24
C LEU A 13 1.00 6.05 3.47
N LEU A 14 1.93 5.12 3.49
CA LEU A 14 2.83 4.94 4.63
C LEU A 14 3.80 6.12 4.78
N MET A 15 4.29 6.65 3.68
CA MET A 15 5.12 7.86 3.71
C MET A 15 4.35 9.06 4.26
N ALA A 16 3.10 9.24 3.82
CA ALA A 16 2.25 10.32 4.32
C ALA A 16 1.96 10.14 5.82
N ALA A 17 1.80 8.92 6.29
CA ALA A 17 1.57 8.64 7.70
C ALA A 17 2.79 8.95 8.58
N PHE A 18 3.99 8.80 8.04
CA PHE A 18 5.21 9.14 8.78
C PHE A 18 5.51 10.64 8.78
N ARG A 19 5.24 11.33 7.66
CA ARG A 19 5.61 12.74 7.48
C ARG A 19 4.56 13.67 8.06
N GLU A 20 4.85 14.24 9.24
CA GLU A 20 3.92 15.10 9.96
C GLU A 20 3.58 16.39 9.21
N ASP A 21 4.48 16.86 8.33
CA ASP A 21 4.26 18.05 7.51
C ASP A 21 3.48 17.78 6.20
N ASP A 22 3.16 16.52 5.93
CA ASP A 22 2.35 16.16 4.77
C ASP A 22 0.88 16.51 5.03
N ALA A 23 0.23 17.16 4.05
CA ALA A 23 -1.16 17.56 4.17
C ALA A 23 -2.12 16.36 4.36
N ARG A 24 -1.70 15.16 3.96
CA ARG A 24 -2.46 13.92 4.06
C ARG A 24 -2.18 13.15 5.35
N ASN A 25 -1.26 13.65 6.19
CA ASN A 25 -0.78 12.93 7.37
C ASN A 25 -1.90 12.47 8.30
N SER A 26 -2.81 13.35 8.68
CA SER A 26 -3.90 13.01 9.62
C SER A 26 -4.76 11.86 9.10
N ARG A 27 -5.09 11.88 7.80
CA ARG A 27 -5.91 10.83 7.19
C ARG A 27 -5.15 9.52 7.09
N ALA A 28 -3.87 9.57 6.72
CA ALA A 28 -3.02 8.38 6.63
C ALA A 28 -2.85 7.74 8.00
N VAL A 29 -2.58 8.53 9.03
CA VAL A 29 -2.44 8.05 10.41
C VAL A 29 -3.73 7.40 10.88
N ALA A 30 -4.90 8.01 10.58
CA ALA A 30 -6.18 7.43 10.95
C ALA A 30 -6.40 6.03 10.36
N PHE A 31 -6.00 5.82 9.10
CA PHE A 31 -6.07 4.49 8.48
C PHE A 31 -5.15 3.49 9.17
N ILE A 32 -3.91 3.88 9.43
CA ILE A 32 -2.91 2.99 10.03
C ILE A 32 -3.26 2.60 11.47
N LYS A 33 -3.88 3.51 12.22
CA LYS A 33 -4.28 3.27 13.61
C LYS A 33 -5.65 2.63 13.75
N ASP A 34 -6.38 2.44 12.68
CA ASP A 34 -7.72 1.85 12.73
C ASP A 34 -7.63 0.37 13.07
N GLU A 35 -8.05 0.02 14.29
CA GLU A 35 -8.00 -1.35 14.80
C GLU A 35 -8.92 -2.32 14.06
N ARG A 36 -9.85 -1.82 13.26
CA ARG A 36 -10.71 -2.67 12.43
C ARG A 36 -9.98 -3.22 11.23
N ARG A 37 -8.80 -2.67 10.88
CA ARG A 37 -8.02 -3.06 9.71
C ARG A 37 -6.88 -3.99 10.07
N SER A 38 -6.71 -5.02 9.23
CA SER A 38 -5.54 -5.88 9.23
C SER A 38 -4.78 -5.60 7.93
N PHE A 39 -3.49 -5.28 8.05
CA PHE A 39 -2.73 -4.82 6.89
C PHE A 39 -1.95 -5.96 6.24
N ILE A 40 -1.80 -5.84 4.92
CA ILE A 40 -0.97 -6.71 4.09
C ILE A 40 0.27 -5.92 3.68
N VAL A 41 1.42 -6.55 3.77
CA VAL A 41 2.70 -6.02 3.27
C VAL A 41 3.34 -7.00 2.31
N SER A 42 4.26 -6.50 1.49
CA SER A 42 4.94 -7.27 0.46
C SER A 42 6.40 -6.84 0.34
N ASP A 43 7.21 -7.67 -0.32
CA ASP A 43 8.59 -7.28 -0.64
C ASP A 43 8.64 -6.07 -1.59
N ALA A 44 7.66 -5.93 -2.47
CA ALA A 44 7.56 -4.75 -3.33
C ALA A 44 7.38 -3.47 -2.51
N LEU A 45 6.54 -3.53 -1.49
CA LEU A 45 6.34 -2.40 -0.57
C LEU A 45 7.63 -2.08 0.19
N TRP A 46 8.31 -3.12 0.68
CA TRP A 46 9.60 -2.96 1.36
C TRP A 46 10.62 -2.26 0.46
N LEU A 47 10.72 -2.69 -0.79
CA LEU A 47 11.67 -2.12 -1.76
C LEU A 47 11.39 -0.66 -2.10
N GLU A 48 10.15 -0.22 -2.01
CA GLU A 48 9.82 1.19 -2.18
C GLU A 48 10.08 2.04 -0.95
N LEU A 49 9.85 1.48 0.24
CA LEU A 49 9.88 2.25 1.50
C LEU A 49 11.25 2.31 2.15
N MET A 50 11.94 1.16 2.21
CA MET A 50 13.07 0.99 3.13
C MET A 50 14.43 1.43 2.59
N PRO A 51 14.77 1.27 1.31
CA PRO A 51 16.14 1.57 0.85
C PRO A 51 16.59 3.00 1.11
N ALA A 52 15.74 4.00 0.86
CA ALA A 52 16.13 5.40 1.03
C ALA A 52 16.38 5.77 2.51
N PRO A 53 15.47 5.50 3.44
CA PRO A 53 15.73 5.82 4.85
C PRO A 53 16.89 5.01 5.44
N LEU A 54 17.09 3.77 5.01
CA LEU A 54 18.25 2.99 5.44
C LEU A 54 19.56 3.62 4.96
N ARG A 55 19.64 3.93 3.68
CA ARG A 55 20.85 4.55 3.09
C ARG A 55 21.15 5.91 3.72
N ASN A 56 20.13 6.69 4.01
CA ASN A 56 20.27 8.05 4.53
C ASN A 56 20.24 8.13 6.05
N LYS A 57 20.28 6.97 6.72
CA LYS A 57 20.31 6.85 8.20
C LYS A 57 19.16 7.59 8.89
N ARG A 58 17.97 7.55 8.28
CA ARG A 58 16.75 8.11 8.87
C ARG A 58 16.11 7.09 9.80
N HIS A 59 16.68 6.97 11.01
CA HIS A 59 16.37 5.89 11.95
C HIS A 59 14.92 5.87 12.41
N ASN A 60 14.30 7.02 12.63
CA ASN A 60 12.89 7.09 13.05
C ASN A 60 11.96 6.61 11.96
N GLU A 61 12.25 6.94 10.71
CA GLU A 61 11.47 6.49 9.56
C GLU A 61 11.58 4.99 9.38
N VAL A 62 12.79 4.45 9.45
CA VAL A 62 13.03 2.99 9.38
C VAL A 62 12.24 2.28 10.48
N ALA A 63 12.34 2.77 11.72
CA ALA A 63 11.64 2.15 12.85
C ALA A 63 10.12 2.18 12.68
N PHE A 64 9.58 3.26 12.13
CA PHE A 64 8.15 3.39 11.86
C PHE A 64 7.68 2.31 10.86
N TYR A 65 8.39 2.15 9.75
CA TYR A 65 8.05 1.14 8.75
C TYR A 65 8.25 -0.28 9.27
N GLU A 66 9.31 -0.53 10.03
CA GLU A 66 9.56 -1.86 10.63
C GLU A 66 8.43 -2.25 11.57
N ARG A 67 7.95 -1.32 12.42
CA ARG A 67 6.81 -1.60 13.31
C ARG A 67 5.54 -1.93 12.52
N PHE A 68 5.31 -1.21 11.43
CA PHE A 68 4.16 -1.49 10.57
C PHE A 68 4.27 -2.89 9.95
N PHE A 69 5.43 -3.24 9.40
CA PHE A 69 5.65 -4.57 8.82
C PHE A 69 5.49 -5.69 9.84
N ALA A 70 6.01 -5.48 11.06
CA ALA A 70 5.99 -6.50 12.10
C ALA A 70 4.57 -6.91 12.53
N ARG A 71 3.61 -5.99 12.44
CA ARG A 71 2.20 -6.25 12.80
C ARG A 71 1.33 -6.63 11.62
N SER A 72 1.90 -6.72 10.43
CA SER A 72 1.15 -6.93 9.19
C SER A 72 1.37 -8.34 8.64
N GLN A 73 0.43 -8.81 7.81
CA GLN A 73 0.54 -10.08 7.12
C GLN A 73 1.45 -9.91 5.90
N HIS A 74 2.54 -10.66 5.86
CA HIS A 74 3.46 -10.64 4.72
C HIS A 74 3.01 -11.64 3.66
N VAL A 75 2.88 -11.16 2.42
CA VAL A 75 2.51 -12.00 1.26
C VAL A 75 3.73 -12.15 0.35
N PRO A 76 4.17 -13.38 0.07
CA PRO A 76 5.31 -13.59 -0.83
C PRO A 76 4.93 -13.39 -2.29
N MET A 77 5.92 -13.00 -3.10
CA MET A 77 5.74 -12.95 -4.55
C MET A 77 5.54 -14.36 -5.12
N THR A 78 4.60 -14.48 -6.04
CA THR A 78 4.33 -15.72 -6.76
C THR A 78 4.27 -15.45 -8.26
N ASP A 79 4.39 -16.50 -9.06
CA ASP A 79 4.21 -16.39 -10.52
C ASP A 79 2.82 -15.86 -10.86
N THR A 80 1.81 -16.25 -10.09
CA THR A 80 0.43 -15.79 -10.29
C THR A 80 0.34 -14.28 -10.11
N ILE A 81 0.95 -13.74 -9.05
CA ILE A 81 0.98 -12.28 -8.80
C ILE A 81 1.65 -11.56 -9.97
N MET A 82 2.77 -12.07 -10.46
CA MET A 82 3.46 -11.43 -11.58
C MET A 82 2.62 -11.46 -12.86
N ARG A 83 1.95 -12.57 -13.15
CA ARG A 83 1.05 -12.66 -14.32
C ARG A 83 -0.11 -11.67 -14.22
N ARG A 84 -0.71 -11.54 -13.02
CA ARG A 84 -1.79 -10.55 -12.80
C ARG A 84 -1.28 -9.12 -12.96
N ALA A 85 -0.08 -8.83 -12.45
CA ALA A 85 0.51 -7.50 -12.61
C ALA A 85 0.69 -7.15 -14.09
N ARG A 86 1.15 -8.10 -14.89
CA ARG A 86 1.30 -7.91 -16.34
C ARG A 86 -0.04 -7.64 -17.01
N ASP A 87 -1.09 -8.38 -16.64
CA ASP A 87 -2.43 -8.20 -17.16
C ASP A 87 -2.98 -6.80 -16.79
N PHE A 88 -2.89 -6.42 -15.52
CA PHE A 88 -3.37 -5.11 -15.07
C PHE A 88 -2.61 -3.96 -15.72
N ALA A 89 -1.29 -4.07 -15.85
CA ALA A 89 -0.49 -3.04 -16.49
C ALA A 89 -0.97 -2.79 -17.94
N GLY A 90 -1.27 -3.86 -18.67
CA GLY A 90 -1.76 -3.76 -20.05
C GLY A 90 -3.19 -3.23 -20.14
N ARG A 91 -4.12 -3.77 -19.33
CA ARG A 91 -5.54 -3.40 -19.39
C ARG A 91 -5.83 -1.99 -18.90
N TYR A 92 -5.15 -1.57 -17.82
CA TYR A 92 -5.44 -0.31 -17.14
C TYR A 92 -4.39 0.77 -17.36
N PHE A 93 -3.36 0.49 -18.16
CA PHE A 93 -2.25 1.41 -18.42
C PHE A 93 -1.53 1.84 -17.14
N LEU A 94 -1.29 0.88 -16.24
CA LEU A 94 -0.61 1.13 -14.98
C LEU A 94 0.91 1.11 -15.16
N ASP A 95 1.61 1.89 -14.32
CA ASP A 95 3.05 1.69 -14.20
C ASP A 95 3.35 0.36 -13.48
N ALA A 96 4.61 -0.07 -13.54
CA ALA A 96 5.01 -1.39 -13.05
C ALA A 96 4.70 -1.59 -11.57
N MET A 97 5.02 -0.59 -10.73
CA MET A 97 4.86 -0.75 -9.28
C MET A 97 3.39 -0.73 -8.86
N ASP A 98 2.57 0.12 -9.45
CA ASP A 98 1.13 0.14 -9.18
C ASP A 98 0.51 -1.21 -9.56
N ALA A 99 0.89 -1.75 -10.72
CA ALA A 99 0.39 -3.05 -11.17
C ALA A 99 0.77 -4.17 -10.21
N ILE A 100 2.01 -4.17 -9.72
CA ILE A 100 2.49 -5.19 -8.77
C ILE A 100 1.74 -5.09 -7.45
N HIS A 101 1.58 -3.89 -6.89
CA HIS A 101 0.86 -3.71 -5.62
C HIS A 101 -0.58 -4.16 -5.71
N ILE A 102 -1.28 -3.82 -6.78
CA ILE A 102 -2.68 -4.22 -6.97
C ILE A 102 -2.78 -5.73 -7.14
N ALA A 103 -1.85 -6.35 -7.85
CA ALA A 103 -1.81 -7.80 -7.99
C ALA A 103 -1.60 -8.51 -6.65
N TYR A 104 -0.72 -8.00 -5.79
CA TYR A 104 -0.56 -8.50 -4.42
C TYR A 104 -1.87 -8.41 -3.64
N ALA A 105 -2.52 -7.24 -3.69
CA ALA A 105 -3.77 -7.02 -2.97
C ALA A 105 -4.84 -8.02 -3.40
N MET A 106 -4.96 -8.25 -4.69
CA MET A 106 -5.94 -9.18 -5.23
C MET A 106 -5.66 -10.62 -4.80
N GLU A 107 -4.42 -11.08 -4.93
CA GLU A 107 -4.06 -12.46 -4.57
C GLU A 107 -4.16 -12.70 -3.06
N ALA A 108 -3.92 -11.71 -2.25
CA ALA A 108 -4.08 -11.80 -0.80
C ALA A 108 -5.54 -11.74 -0.35
N GLY A 109 -6.48 -11.48 -1.26
CA GLY A 109 -7.89 -11.36 -0.92
C GLY A 109 -8.21 -10.08 -0.16
N ALA A 110 -7.49 -8.98 -0.44
CA ALA A 110 -7.72 -7.71 0.23
C ALA A 110 -9.15 -7.21 0.02
N ASP A 111 -9.75 -6.71 1.09
CA ASP A 111 -11.07 -6.07 1.03
C ASP A 111 -10.96 -4.67 0.43
N GLU A 112 -9.80 -4.03 0.56
CA GLU A 112 -9.56 -2.70 0.01
C GLU A 112 -8.07 -2.47 -0.24
N PHE A 113 -7.80 -1.57 -1.19
CA PHE A 113 -6.48 -1.01 -1.47
C PHE A 113 -6.55 0.49 -1.17
N VAL A 114 -5.67 0.99 -0.29
CA VAL A 114 -5.68 2.39 0.13
C VAL A 114 -4.40 3.08 -0.29
N SER A 115 -4.54 4.24 -0.92
CA SER A 115 -3.43 5.04 -1.42
C SER A 115 -3.59 6.51 -1.05
N ALA A 116 -2.48 7.22 -0.93
CA ALA A 116 -2.48 8.68 -0.80
C ALA A 116 -2.39 9.39 -2.17
N GLU A 117 -2.39 8.64 -3.27
CA GLU A 117 -2.40 9.20 -4.61
C GLU A 117 -3.76 9.78 -4.96
N ARG A 118 -3.77 10.74 -5.91
CA ARG A 118 -5.03 11.35 -6.39
C ARG A 118 -5.88 10.35 -7.14
N ILE A 119 -7.19 10.47 -6.98
CA ILE A 119 -8.17 9.59 -7.61
C ILE A 119 -8.11 9.62 -9.15
N THR A 120 -7.45 10.61 -9.73
CA THR A 120 -7.27 10.71 -11.18
C THR A 120 -6.20 9.76 -11.72
N LYS A 121 -5.39 9.14 -10.86
CA LYS A 121 -4.39 8.16 -11.31
C LYS A 121 -5.05 6.93 -11.93
N PRO A 122 -4.43 6.33 -12.96
CA PRO A 122 -4.99 5.14 -13.63
C PRO A 122 -5.28 3.97 -12.70
N MET A 123 -4.53 3.81 -11.59
CA MET A 123 -4.75 2.74 -10.63
C MET A 123 -6.19 2.69 -10.11
N PHE A 124 -6.85 3.84 -9.99
CA PHE A 124 -8.23 3.90 -9.47
C PHE A 124 -9.28 3.44 -10.49
N ARG A 125 -8.88 3.10 -11.72
CA ARG A 125 -9.77 2.49 -12.72
C ARG A 125 -9.92 1.00 -12.52
N VAL A 126 -9.05 0.37 -11.72
CA VAL A 126 -9.08 -1.07 -11.47
C VAL A 126 -10.36 -1.42 -10.73
N LEU A 127 -11.08 -2.44 -11.22
CA LEU A 127 -12.38 -2.85 -10.65
C LEU A 127 -12.27 -4.09 -9.78
N GLU A 128 -11.19 -4.85 -9.89
CA GLU A 128 -11.03 -6.14 -9.22
C GLU A 128 -10.77 -6.03 -7.71
N VAL A 129 -10.31 -4.86 -7.26
CA VAL A 129 -10.10 -4.58 -5.83
C VAL A 129 -10.72 -3.22 -5.54
N PRO A 130 -11.50 -3.08 -4.46
CA PRO A 130 -11.99 -1.75 -4.05
C PRO A 130 -10.83 -0.81 -3.75
N MET A 131 -10.83 0.36 -4.38
CA MET A 131 -9.74 1.34 -4.29
C MET A 131 -10.20 2.57 -3.53
N THR A 132 -9.41 3.02 -2.57
CA THR A 132 -9.68 4.22 -1.77
C THR A 132 -8.51 5.17 -1.84
N SER A 133 -8.79 6.44 -2.15
CA SER A 133 -7.80 7.52 -2.08
C SER A 133 -8.05 8.37 -0.83
N ILE A 134 -6.97 8.68 -0.11
CA ILE A 134 -7.01 9.65 0.98
C ILE A 134 -6.46 11.02 0.57
N ALA A 135 -6.15 11.19 -0.71
CA ALA A 135 -5.60 12.46 -1.20
C ALA A 135 -6.59 13.61 -1.02
N LEU A 136 -6.06 14.77 -0.72
CA LEU A 136 -6.82 16.01 -0.73
C LEU A 136 -6.94 16.50 -2.17
N GLU A 137 -8.13 16.88 -2.55
CA GLU A 137 -8.40 17.45 -3.87
C GLU A 137 -8.13 18.97 -3.88
#